data_c4b03207f80d208aa7ee6bf4fd22c35c
#
_entry.id   c4b03207f80d208aa7ee6bf4fd22c35c
#
_cell.length_a   1.000
_cell.length_b   1.000
_cell.length_c   1.000
_cell.angle_alpha   90.00
_cell.angle_beta   90.00
_cell.angle_gamma   90.00
#
_symmetry.space_group_name_H-M   'P 1'
#
loop_
_entity.id
_entity.type
_entity.pdbx_description
1 polymer ?
#
loop_
_entity_poly.entity_id
_entity_poly.type
_entity_poly.pdbx_seq_one_letter_code
_entity_poly.pdbx_strand_id
1 'polypeptide(L)'
;MKKIILSFVAVFVIVNIYAQSAEPSEYNYQKRSLFEILPITSSDIIFIGNSITDGCEWSELFNSINVKNRGISADRTYWILDRLDYIIKGKPRKLFVQMGTNDLGAGLSPQSVVDNTSKLIDRFQTESPETEVYIQSIFPVNNSFEKFAKYHGSKDKEIVETNDLLKQLCVQKGVIFVDVYSKLADENGKLNKEYTNDGLHLMGAGYLVWKKVIDEYMK
;
A
#
# COMPACT_ATOMS: atom_id res chain seq x y z
N MET A 1 -11.20 -37.16 12.83
CA MET A 1 -11.18 -35.69 12.99
C MET A 1 -9.78 -35.08 12.90
N LYS A 2 -8.71 -35.62 13.51
CA LYS A 2 -7.32 -35.06 13.45
C LYS A 2 -6.71 -34.98 12.04
N LYS A 3 -7.04 -35.93 11.13
CA LYS A 3 -6.49 -35.93 9.75
C LYS A 3 -7.07 -34.81 8.85
N ILE A 4 -8.34 -34.39 9.08
CA ILE A 4 -8.98 -33.31 8.31
C ILE A 4 -8.41 -31.96 8.69
N ILE A 5 -8.11 -31.72 9.98
CA ILE A 5 -7.51 -30.47 10.46
C ILE A 5 -6.09 -30.29 9.90
N LEU A 6 -5.30 -31.37 9.83
CA LEU A 6 -3.94 -31.32 9.25
C LEU A 6 -3.96 -30.96 7.75
N SER A 7 -4.94 -31.49 7.01
CA SER A 7 -5.10 -31.18 5.57
C SER A 7 -5.47 -29.72 5.32
N PHE A 8 -6.33 -29.12 6.16
CA PHE A 8 -6.70 -27.71 6.03
C PHE A 8 -5.54 -26.76 6.34
N VAL A 9 -4.77 -27.05 7.39
CA VAL A 9 -3.59 -26.26 7.75
C VAL A 9 -2.51 -26.36 6.66
N ALA A 10 -2.27 -27.56 6.11
CA ALA A 10 -1.30 -27.76 5.05
C ALA A 10 -1.68 -27.01 3.75
N VAL A 11 -2.97 -27.01 3.38
CA VAL A 11 -3.46 -26.27 2.20
C VAL A 11 -3.31 -24.76 2.39
N PHE A 12 -3.62 -24.23 3.58
CA PHE A 12 -3.49 -22.80 3.87
C PHE A 12 -2.02 -22.34 3.84
N VAL A 13 -1.12 -23.13 4.40
CA VAL A 13 0.33 -22.86 4.36
C VAL A 13 0.87 -22.92 2.93
N ILE A 14 0.45 -23.91 2.12
CA ILE A 14 0.87 -24.04 0.72
C ILE A 14 0.38 -22.85 -0.11
N VAL A 15 -0.86 -22.41 0.05
CA VAL A 15 -1.41 -21.26 -0.69
C VAL A 15 -0.63 -19.98 -0.37
N ASN A 16 -0.30 -19.77 0.91
CA ASN A 16 0.52 -18.60 1.30
C ASN A 16 1.95 -18.66 0.72
N ILE A 17 2.58 -19.82 0.69
CA ILE A 17 3.91 -20.00 0.09
C ILE A 17 3.87 -19.72 -1.41
N TYR A 18 2.89 -20.26 -2.14
CA TYR A 18 2.74 -19.99 -3.58
C TYR A 18 2.40 -18.52 -3.88
N ALA A 19 1.58 -17.87 -3.07
CA ALA A 19 1.26 -16.46 -3.24
C ALA A 19 2.47 -15.53 -3.01
N GLN A 20 3.37 -15.88 -2.08
CA GLN A 20 4.62 -15.17 -1.84
C GLN A 20 5.74 -15.51 -2.85
N SER A 21 5.66 -16.65 -3.54
CA SER A 21 6.65 -17.06 -4.53
C SER A 21 6.39 -16.51 -5.95
N ALA A 22 5.31 -15.76 -6.15
CA ALA A 22 5.07 -15.12 -7.44
C ALA A 22 6.16 -14.08 -7.74
N GLU A 23 6.69 -14.12 -8.96
CA GLU A 23 7.69 -13.16 -9.42
C GLU A 23 7.04 -11.79 -9.74
N PRO A 24 7.75 -10.69 -9.53
CA PRO A 24 7.33 -9.36 -10.00
C PRO A 24 7.16 -9.34 -11.52
N SER A 25 6.29 -8.45 -12.02
CA SER A 25 6.11 -8.28 -13.47
C SER A 25 7.35 -7.63 -14.12
N GLU A 26 7.49 -7.77 -15.44
CA GLU A 26 8.51 -7.03 -16.21
C GLU A 26 8.44 -5.52 -15.98
N TYR A 27 7.22 -4.97 -15.88
CA TYR A 27 7.01 -3.56 -15.54
C TYR A 27 7.59 -3.19 -14.17
N ASN A 28 7.48 -4.08 -13.18
CA ASN A 28 8.09 -3.86 -11.86
C ASN A 28 9.61 -3.72 -11.97
N TYR A 29 10.27 -4.63 -12.69
CA TYR A 29 11.73 -4.55 -12.90
C TYR A 29 12.14 -3.28 -13.65
N GLN A 30 11.39 -2.87 -14.68
CA GLN A 30 11.64 -1.64 -15.43
C GLN A 30 11.53 -0.40 -14.53
N LYS A 31 10.45 -0.27 -13.78
CA LYS A 31 10.22 0.87 -12.87
C LYS A 31 11.23 0.87 -11.73
N ARG A 32 11.52 -0.29 -11.14
CA ARG A 32 12.51 -0.42 -10.07
C ARG A 32 13.89 0.05 -10.53
N SER A 33 14.37 -0.45 -11.67
CA SER A 33 15.69 -0.06 -12.21
C SER A 33 15.79 1.45 -12.48
N LEU A 34 14.69 2.08 -12.95
CA LEU A 34 14.64 3.53 -13.10
C LEU A 34 14.69 4.24 -11.73
N PHE A 35 13.90 3.79 -10.77
CA PHE A 35 13.84 4.41 -9.45
C PHE A 35 15.18 4.33 -8.69
N GLU A 36 15.95 3.25 -8.87
CA GLU A 36 17.26 3.04 -8.25
C GLU A 36 18.32 4.07 -8.73
N ILE A 37 18.16 4.63 -9.93
CA ILE A 37 19.08 5.67 -10.46
C ILE A 37 18.59 7.10 -10.21
N LEU A 38 17.31 7.28 -9.84
CA LEU A 38 16.76 8.60 -9.56
C LEU A 38 17.15 9.06 -8.15
N PRO A 39 17.65 10.29 -7.99
CA PRO A 39 18.11 10.77 -6.70
C PRO A 39 16.95 10.93 -5.71
N ILE A 40 17.24 10.60 -4.46
CA ILE A 40 16.41 10.91 -3.28
C ILE A 40 17.28 11.69 -2.30
N THR A 41 16.71 12.75 -1.72
CA THR A 41 17.38 13.64 -0.76
C THR A 41 16.56 13.78 0.52
N SER A 42 17.17 14.34 1.55
CA SER A 42 16.51 14.60 2.84
C SER A 42 15.41 15.67 2.79
N SER A 43 15.23 16.36 1.68
CA SER A 43 14.10 17.28 1.46
C SER A 43 12.90 16.60 0.79
N ASP A 44 13.07 15.37 0.27
CA ASP A 44 12.04 14.70 -0.49
C ASP A 44 10.94 14.07 0.40
N ILE A 45 9.76 14.02 -0.17
CA ILE A 45 8.58 13.35 0.38
C ILE A 45 8.23 12.22 -0.60
N ILE A 46 8.31 10.99 -0.13
CA ILE A 46 8.15 9.81 -0.96
C ILE A 46 6.75 9.21 -0.78
N PHE A 47 6.04 8.99 -1.89
CA PHE A 47 4.85 8.16 -1.93
C PHE A 47 5.23 6.79 -2.48
N ILE A 48 5.20 5.75 -1.64
CA ILE A 48 5.48 4.36 -2.03
C ILE A 48 4.20 3.53 -1.96
N GLY A 49 4.02 2.64 -2.92
CA GLY A 49 2.84 1.77 -2.99
C GLY A 49 2.73 1.02 -4.30
N ASN A 50 1.51 0.63 -4.61
CA ASN A 50 1.14 -0.16 -5.78
C ASN A 50 0.64 0.74 -6.96
N SER A 51 -0.25 0.18 -7.82
CA SER A 51 -0.82 0.89 -8.98
C SER A 51 -1.59 2.15 -8.60
N ILE A 52 -2.23 2.19 -7.44
CA ILE A 52 -2.99 3.37 -7.00
C ILE A 52 -2.02 4.52 -6.71
N THR A 53 -0.85 4.23 -6.16
CA THR A 53 0.22 5.22 -5.97
C THR A 53 0.91 5.56 -7.30
N ASP A 54 1.22 4.55 -8.14
CA ASP A 54 1.87 4.69 -9.45
C ASP A 54 1.09 5.63 -10.39
N GLY A 55 -0.25 5.55 -10.38
CA GLY A 55 -1.13 6.28 -11.27
C GLY A 55 -1.33 7.78 -10.98
N CYS A 56 -0.58 8.37 -10.07
CA CYS A 56 -0.71 9.78 -9.71
C CYS A 56 0.54 10.58 -10.07
N GLU A 57 0.35 11.75 -10.65
CA GLU A 57 1.41 12.74 -10.89
C GLU A 57 1.61 13.59 -9.62
N TRP A 58 2.22 12.97 -8.60
CA TRP A 58 2.32 13.51 -7.23
C TRP A 58 3.00 14.88 -7.17
N SER A 59 4.08 15.08 -7.93
CA SER A 59 4.79 16.37 -7.95
C SER A 59 3.93 17.50 -8.48
N GLU A 60 3.10 17.24 -9.49
CA GLU A 60 2.17 18.21 -10.04
C GLU A 60 0.99 18.43 -9.11
N LEU A 61 0.42 17.34 -8.57
CA LEU A 61 -0.73 17.41 -7.67
C LEU A 61 -0.44 18.25 -6.42
N PHE A 62 0.78 18.16 -5.87
CA PHE A 62 1.24 18.95 -4.73
C PHE A 62 2.00 20.23 -5.11
N ASN A 63 2.16 20.51 -6.42
CA ASN A 63 2.97 21.61 -6.92
C ASN A 63 4.35 21.68 -6.24
N SER A 64 5.03 20.55 -6.14
CA SER A 64 6.32 20.41 -5.44
C SER A 64 7.21 19.37 -6.08
N ILE A 65 8.37 19.79 -6.53
CA ILE A 65 9.42 18.93 -7.10
C ILE A 65 9.99 17.92 -6.08
N ASN A 66 9.83 18.20 -4.78
CA ASN A 66 10.29 17.30 -3.72
C ASN A 66 9.32 16.16 -3.43
N VAL A 67 8.10 16.19 -3.98
CA VAL A 67 7.16 15.08 -3.84
C VAL A 67 7.42 14.07 -4.96
N LYS A 68 7.80 12.84 -4.58
CA LYS A 68 8.27 11.82 -5.51
C LYS A 68 7.33 10.62 -5.52
N ASN A 69 6.95 10.17 -6.71
CA ASN A 69 6.26 8.91 -6.91
C ASN A 69 7.24 7.73 -6.86
N ARG A 70 6.96 6.75 -6.02
CA ARG A 70 7.64 5.45 -5.95
C ARG A 70 6.63 4.31 -5.90
N GLY A 71 5.45 4.52 -6.51
CA GLY A 71 4.47 3.47 -6.78
C GLY A 71 4.90 2.58 -7.94
N ILE A 72 4.56 1.30 -7.88
CA ILE A 72 4.72 0.36 -9.00
C ILE A 72 3.45 -0.48 -9.10
N SER A 73 2.85 -0.52 -10.28
CA SER A 73 1.62 -1.27 -10.53
C SER A 73 1.79 -2.76 -10.20
N ALA A 74 0.76 -3.33 -9.58
CA ALA A 74 0.69 -4.70 -9.08
C ALA A 74 1.63 -5.04 -7.89
N ASP A 75 2.36 -4.08 -7.35
CA ASP A 75 3.23 -4.32 -6.20
C ASP A 75 2.47 -4.91 -5.01
N ARG A 76 3.14 -5.84 -4.32
CA ARG A 76 2.74 -6.44 -3.06
C ARG A 76 3.69 -6.01 -1.95
N THR A 77 3.27 -6.17 -0.72
CA THR A 77 4.04 -5.70 0.44
C THR A 77 5.47 -6.24 0.49
N TYR A 78 5.68 -7.51 0.16
CA TYR A 78 7.01 -8.12 0.16
C TYR A 78 7.90 -7.64 -1.01
N TRP A 79 7.36 -7.34 -2.19
CA TRP A 79 8.13 -6.72 -3.28
C TRP A 79 8.52 -5.27 -2.96
N ILE A 80 7.65 -4.55 -2.21
CA ILE A 80 7.98 -3.22 -1.70
C ILE A 80 9.15 -3.31 -0.73
N LEU A 81 9.17 -4.31 0.18
CA LEU A 81 10.30 -4.54 1.09
C LEU A 81 11.62 -4.76 0.36
N ASP A 82 11.61 -5.50 -0.75
CA ASP A 82 12.79 -5.83 -1.55
C ASP A 82 13.40 -4.63 -2.29
N ARG A 83 12.70 -3.48 -2.31
CA ARG A 83 13.15 -2.28 -3.01
C ARG A 83 13.27 -1.04 -2.12
N LEU A 84 13.43 -1.20 -0.81
CA LEU A 84 13.54 -0.07 0.12
C LEU A 84 14.94 0.56 0.16
N ASP A 85 16.00 -0.18 -0.19
CA ASP A 85 17.40 0.20 0.04
C ASP A 85 17.75 1.59 -0.52
N TYR A 86 17.37 1.87 -1.77
CA TYR A 86 17.66 3.16 -2.39
C TYR A 86 16.87 4.32 -1.78
N ILE A 87 15.66 4.05 -1.24
CA ILE A 87 14.84 5.05 -0.54
C ILE A 87 15.45 5.36 0.82
N ILE A 88 15.78 4.32 1.58
CA ILE A 88 16.40 4.44 2.91
C ILE A 88 17.74 5.18 2.80
N LYS A 89 18.57 4.83 1.80
CA LYS A 89 19.85 5.51 1.54
C LYS A 89 19.69 7.01 1.27
N GLY A 90 18.57 7.41 0.64
CA GLY A 90 18.27 8.82 0.35
C GLY A 90 17.81 9.62 1.57
N LYS A 91 17.42 8.93 2.66
CA LYS A 91 16.95 9.53 3.92
C LYS A 91 15.90 10.61 3.70
N PRO A 92 14.77 10.31 3.02
CA PRO A 92 13.75 11.30 2.73
C PRO A 92 13.16 11.89 4.01
N ARG A 93 12.65 13.12 3.94
CA ARG A 93 12.00 13.77 5.09
C ARG A 93 10.75 13.02 5.53
N LYS A 94 9.93 12.57 4.56
CA LYS A 94 8.67 11.85 4.84
C LYS A 94 8.49 10.67 3.88
N LEU A 95 7.88 9.62 4.40
CA LEU A 95 7.49 8.44 3.64
C LEU A 95 6.01 8.16 3.85
N PHE A 96 5.20 8.28 2.81
CA PHE A 96 3.80 7.87 2.78
C PHE A 96 3.66 6.50 2.12
N VAL A 97 3.17 5.51 2.88
CA VAL A 97 3.07 4.11 2.47
C VAL A 97 1.61 3.74 2.23
N GLN A 98 1.26 3.32 1.00
CA GLN A 98 -0.06 2.77 0.66
C GLN A 98 0.14 1.41 -0.02
N MET A 99 -0.17 0.30 0.67
CA MET A 99 0.07 -1.06 0.19
C MET A 99 -0.89 -2.07 0.83
N GLY A 100 -0.94 -3.31 0.30
CA GLY A 100 -1.71 -4.42 0.86
C GLY A 100 -2.91 -4.85 0.03
N THR A 101 -3.48 -3.99 -0.81
CA THR A 101 -4.63 -4.33 -1.66
C THR A 101 -4.36 -5.55 -2.54
N ASN A 102 -3.18 -5.62 -3.17
CA ASN A 102 -2.80 -6.72 -4.05
C ASN A 102 -2.48 -8.01 -3.27
N ASP A 103 -1.99 -7.88 -2.05
CA ASP A 103 -1.77 -9.02 -1.14
C ASP A 103 -3.10 -9.69 -0.81
N LEU A 104 -4.08 -8.91 -0.35
CA LEU A 104 -5.43 -9.41 -0.05
C LEU A 104 -6.12 -9.97 -1.29
N GLY A 105 -5.99 -9.29 -2.44
CA GLY A 105 -6.49 -9.76 -3.73
C GLY A 105 -5.89 -11.10 -4.17
N ALA A 106 -4.64 -11.36 -3.83
CA ALA A 106 -3.95 -12.62 -4.05
C ALA A 106 -4.26 -13.70 -2.99
N GLY A 107 -5.08 -13.39 -1.98
CA GLY A 107 -5.47 -14.32 -0.91
C GLY A 107 -4.47 -14.41 0.25
N LEU A 108 -3.52 -13.48 0.36
CA LEU A 108 -2.69 -13.35 1.54
C LEU A 108 -3.54 -12.84 2.73
N SER A 109 -3.15 -13.22 3.94
CA SER A 109 -3.89 -12.84 5.15
C SER A 109 -3.66 -11.37 5.53
N PRO A 110 -4.61 -10.73 6.24
CA PRO A 110 -4.41 -9.44 6.90
C PRO A 110 -3.11 -9.39 7.71
N GLN A 111 -2.82 -10.44 8.47
CA GLN A 111 -1.61 -10.52 9.29
C GLN A 111 -0.32 -10.45 8.45
N SER A 112 -0.29 -11.08 7.26
CA SER A 112 0.89 -11.01 6.38
C SER A 112 1.18 -9.58 5.93
N VAL A 113 0.14 -8.78 5.65
CA VAL A 113 0.28 -7.35 5.31
C VAL A 113 0.84 -6.56 6.49
N VAL A 114 0.31 -6.82 7.68
CA VAL A 114 0.75 -6.15 8.93
C VAL A 114 2.19 -6.50 9.26
N ASP A 115 2.58 -7.77 9.14
CA ASP A 115 3.96 -8.23 9.41
C ASP A 115 4.97 -7.57 8.46
N ASN A 116 4.63 -7.46 7.18
CA ASN A 116 5.48 -6.79 6.20
C ASN A 116 5.52 -5.27 6.42
N THR A 117 4.41 -4.66 6.83
CA THR A 117 4.38 -3.24 7.22
C THR A 117 5.26 -3.00 8.45
N SER A 118 5.23 -3.90 9.45
CA SER A 118 6.09 -3.82 10.63
C SER A 118 7.58 -3.85 10.23
N LYS A 119 7.98 -4.77 9.34
CA LYS A 119 9.36 -4.85 8.84
C LYS A 119 9.79 -3.56 8.12
N LEU A 120 8.90 -2.95 7.33
CA LEU A 120 9.17 -1.67 6.68
C LEU A 120 9.43 -0.57 7.72
N ILE A 121 8.55 -0.45 8.71
CA ILE A 121 8.69 0.53 9.78
C ILE A 121 10.00 0.32 10.54
N ASP A 122 10.33 -0.92 10.92
CA ASP A 122 11.55 -1.27 11.65
C ASP A 122 12.81 -0.89 10.86
N ARG A 123 12.82 -1.11 9.55
CA ARG A 123 13.91 -0.71 8.68
C ARG A 123 14.10 0.81 8.68
N PHE A 124 13.03 1.59 8.53
CA PHE A 124 13.16 3.05 8.55
C PHE A 124 13.57 3.57 9.92
N GLN A 125 13.00 3.05 11.01
CA GLN A 125 13.38 3.45 12.36
C GLN A 125 14.85 3.14 12.69
N THR A 126 15.41 2.10 12.09
CA THR A 126 16.81 1.68 12.33
C THR A 126 17.79 2.36 11.37
N GLU A 127 17.44 2.44 10.09
CA GLU A 127 18.38 2.81 9.00
C GLU A 127 18.21 4.27 8.54
N SER A 128 17.04 4.89 8.79
CA SER A 128 16.73 6.30 8.47
C SER A 128 15.81 6.91 9.54
N PRO A 129 16.26 7.00 10.81
CA PRO A 129 15.42 7.41 11.94
C PRO A 129 14.91 8.86 11.84
N GLU A 130 15.51 9.68 10.99
CA GLU A 130 15.04 11.03 10.67
C GLU A 130 13.84 11.07 9.72
N THR A 131 13.52 9.97 9.03
CA THR A 131 12.37 9.90 8.13
C THR A 131 11.07 9.72 8.90
N GLU A 132 10.14 10.65 8.76
CA GLU A 132 8.79 10.50 9.30
C GLU A 132 7.98 9.50 8.46
N VAL A 133 7.54 8.39 9.05
CA VAL A 133 6.80 7.32 8.36
C VAL A 133 5.30 7.45 8.62
N TYR A 134 4.52 7.49 7.54
CA TYR A 134 3.07 7.57 7.53
C TYR A 134 2.49 6.33 6.86
N ILE A 135 1.79 5.50 7.61
CA ILE A 135 1.10 4.31 7.08
C ILE A 135 -0.33 4.71 6.75
N GLN A 136 -0.68 4.60 5.48
CA GLN A 136 -2.02 4.91 5.01
C GLN A 136 -2.90 3.65 5.05
N SER A 137 -4.19 3.85 5.31
CA SER A 137 -5.17 2.77 5.20
C SER A 137 -5.15 2.14 3.80
N ILE A 138 -5.45 0.87 3.69
CA ILE A 138 -5.84 0.23 2.42
C ILE A 138 -7.18 0.84 2.02
N PHE A 139 -7.32 1.21 0.74
CA PHE A 139 -8.52 1.88 0.24
C PHE A 139 -9.69 0.92 0.06
N PRO A 140 -10.92 1.41 0.12
CA PRO A 140 -12.08 0.59 -0.17
C PRO A 140 -12.07 0.10 -1.62
N VAL A 141 -12.80 -0.97 -1.91
CA VAL A 141 -13.04 -1.50 -3.25
C VAL A 141 -14.53 -1.45 -3.57
N ASN A 142 -14.92 -1.57 -4.84
CA ASN A 142 -16.33 -1.58 -5.22
C ASN A 142 -16.62 -2.73 -6.19
N ASN A 143 -17.27 -3.76 -5.69
CA ASN A 143 -17.60 -4.98 -6.44
C ASN A 143 -18.79 -4.83 -7.43
N SER A 144 -19.41 -3.66 -7.52
CA SER A 144 -20.40 -3.36 -8.57
C SER A 144 -19.76 -3.13 -9.95
N PHE A 145 -18.39 -3.02 -10.00
CA PHE A 145 -17.61 -2.97 -11.22
C PHE A 145 -17.04 -4.36 -11.50
N GLU A 146 -17.22 -4.89 -12.71
CA GLU A 146 -16.85 -6.28 -13.05
C GLU A 146 -15.33 -6.50 -13.13
N LYS A 147 -14.56 -5.50 -13.57
CA LYS A 147 -13.16 -5.64 -13.95
C LYS A 147 -12.27 -6.27 -12.87
N PHE A 148 -12.42 -5.85 -11.62
CA PHE A 148 -11.62 -6.34 -10.49
C PHE A 148 -12.43 -7.09 -9.44
N ALA A 149 -13.74 -7.28 -9.66
CA ALA A 149 -14.65 -7.92 -8.69
C ALA A 149 -14.18 -9.30 -8.26
N LYS A 150 -13.64 -10.10 -9.19
CA LYS A 150 -13.16 -11.47 -8.91
C LYS A 150 -12.03 -11.53 -7.90
N TYR A 151 -11.09 -10.59 -7.94
CA TYR A 151 -9.88 -10.65 -7.11
C TYR A 151 -9.95 -9.71 -5.90
N HIS A 152 -10.54 -8.54 -6.04
CA HIS A 152 -10.54 -7.49 -5.04
C HIS A 152 -11.93 -7.20 -4.46
N GLY A 153 -12.99 -7.37 -5.25
CA GLY A 153 -14.33 -6.94 -4.89
C GLY A 153 -14.99 -7.69 -3.71
N SER A 154 -14.44 -8.84 -3.31
CA SER A 154 -14.91 -9.60 -2.13
C SER A 154 -14.06 -9.37 -0.88
N LYS A 155 -13.13 -8.39 -0.91
CA LYS A 155 -12.11 -8.19 0.13
C LYS A 155 -12.45 -7.11 1.16
N ASP A 156 -13.69 -6.64 1.19
CA ASP A 156 -14.09 -5.56 2.10
C ASP A 156 -13.80 -5.87 3.56
N LYS A 157 -14.10 -7.09 4.01
CA LYS A 157 -13.90 -7.49 5.41
C LYS A 157 -12.41 -7.55 5.74
N GLU A 158 -11.62 -8.17 4.87
CA GLU A 158 -10.17 -8.28 5.04
C GLU A 158 -9.50 -6.90 4.99
N ILE A 159 -10.01 -5.97 4.17
CA ILE A 159 -9.51 -4.58 4.12
C ILE A 159 -9.77 -3.88 5.46
N VAL A 160 -11.00 -3.95 5.98
CA VAL A 160 -11.34 -3.32 7.27
C VAL A 160 -10.51 -3.92 8.41
N GLU A 161 -10.44 -5.26 8.50
CA GLU A 161 -9.62 -5.97 9.48
C GLU A 161 -8.15 -5.54 9.39
N THR A 162 -7.59 -5.49 8.18
CA THR A 162 -6.20 -5.08 7.98
C THR A 162 -5.98 -3.64 8.42
N ASN A 163 -6.90 -2.72 8.10
CA ASN A 163 -6.80 -1.32 8.52
C ASN A 163 -6.83 -1.15 10.04
N ASP A 164 -7.68 -1.92 10.74
CA ASP A 164 -7.71 -1.92 12.20
C ASP A 164 -6.39 -2.43 12.80
N LEU A 165 -5.83 -3.50 12.25
CA LEU A 165 -4.53 -4.04 12.67
C LEU A 165 -3.37 -3.08 12.35
N LEU A 166 -3.37 -2.43 11.18
CA LEU A 166 -2.36 -1.42 10.82
C LEU A 166 -2.42 -0.21 11.76
N LYS A 167 -3.62 0.23 12.14
CA LYS A 167 -3.79 1.31 13.11
C LYS A 167 -3.20 0.94 14.47
N GLN A 168 -3.44 -0.29 14.95
CA GLN A 168 -2.84 -0.81 16.19
C GLN A 168 -1.31 -0.90 16.08
N LEU A 169 -0.79 -1.41 14.98
CA LEU A 169 0.65 -1.46 14.71
C LEU A 169 1.28 -0.07 14.77
N CYS A 170 0.66 0.93 14.14
CA CYS A 170 1.17 2.30 14.14
C CYS A 170 1.27 2.87 15.56
N VAL A 171 0.27 2.62 16.42
CA VAL A 171 0.34 2.99 17.84
C VAL A 171 1.50 2.30 18.55
N GLN A 172 1.68 0.99 18.33
CA GLN A 172 2.77 0.21 18.95
C GLN A 172 4.17 0.67 18.50
N LYS A 173 4.30 1.07 17.23
CA LYS A 173 5.57 1.50 16.63
C LYS A 173 5.84 3.01 16.76
N GLY A 174 4.89 3.79 17.27
CA GLY A 174 5.03 5.24 17.38
C GLY A 174 5.08 5.97 16.03
N VAL A 175 4.42 5.41 14.99
CA VAL A 175 4.28 6.04 13.66
C VAL A 175 2.83 6.48 13.42
N ILE A 176 2.61 7.30 12.39
CA ILE A 176 1.29 7.89 12.13
C ILE A 176 0.49 6.99 11.20
N PHE A 177 -0.73 6.63 11.60
CA PHE A 177 -1.73 6.03 10.72
C PHE A 177 -2.58 7.12 10.08
N VAL A 178 -2.72 7.09 8.75
CA VAL A 178 -3.50 8.07 7.98
C VAL A 178 -4.73 7.40 7.39
N ASP A 179 -5.91 7.75 7.89
CA ASP A 179 -7.18 7.18 7.42
C ASP A 179 -7.67 7.88 6.14
N VAL A 180 -7.30 7.36 5.00
CA VAL A 180 -7.81 7.75 3.69
C VAL A 180 -9.08 6.94 3.34
N TYR A 181 -9.19 5.69 3.86
CA TYR A 181 -10.32 4.79 3.59
C TYR A 181 -11.65 5.47 3.84
N SER A 182 -11.84 6.07 5.02
CA SER A 182 -13.10 6.69 5.42
C SER A 182 -13.54 7.87 4.53
N LYS A 183 -12.61 8.48 3.80
CA LYS A 183 -12.88 9.61 2.89
C LYS A 183 -13.18 9.17 1.46
N LEU A 184 -12.74 7.96 1.09
CA LEU A 184 -13.00 7.37 -0.24
C LEU A 184 -14.21 6.44 -0.23
N ALA A 185 -14.64 5.95 0.94
CA ALA A 185 -15.78 5.06 1.08
C ALA A 185 -17.11 5.80 0.94
N ASP A 186 -18.09 5.13 0.34
CA ASP A 186 -19.50 5.50 0.38
C ASP A 186 -20.15 5.05 1.71
N GLU A 187 -21.45 5.29 1.86
CA GLU A 187 -22.23 4.92 3.04
C GLU A 187 -22.28 3.40 3.33
N ASN A 188 -21.96 2.57 2.33
CA ASN A 188 -21.89 1.11 2.43
C ASN A 188 -20.45 0.60 2.61
N GLY A 189 -19.47 1.47 2.82
CA GLY A 189 -18.05 1.13 2.94
C GLY A 189 -17.38 0.71 1.63
N LYS A 190 -18.01 0.98 0.48
CA LYS A 190 -17.46 0.71 -0.85
C LYS A 190 -16.74 1.93 -1.41
N LEU A 191 -15.76 1.71 -2.28
CA LEU A 191 -15.17 2.82 -3.01
C LEU A 191 -16.26 3.60 -3.76
N ASN A 192 -16.39 4.89 -3.45
CA ASN A 192 -17.41 5.73 -4.04
C ASN A 192 -17.28 5.75 -5.57
N LYS A 193 -18.38 5.54 -6.27
CA LYS A 193 -18.44 5.44 -7.73
C LYS A 193 -17.96 6.71 -8.44
N GLU A 194 -18.04 7.85 -7.80
CA GLU A 194 -17.52 9.12 -8.34
C GLU A 194 -15.98 9.16 -8.36
N TYR A 195 -15.32 8.31 -7.59
CA TYR A 195 -13.87 8.28 -7.46
C TYR A 195 -13.19 7.17 -8.25
N THR A 196 -13.96 6.31 -8.92
CA THR A 196 -13.44 5.16 -9.67
C THR A 196 -14.25 4.87 -10.93
N ASN A 197 -13.60 4.25 -11.91
CA ASN A 197 -14.26 3.73 -13.12
C ASN A 197 -14.09 2.19 -13.28
N ASP A 198 -13.41 1.54 -12.34
CA ASP A 198 -13.15 0.11 -12.39
C ASP A 198 -13.33 -0.61 -11.04
N GLY A 199 -13.67 0.16 -9.99
CA GLY A 199 -13.93 -0.35 -8.64
C GLY A 199 -12.70 -0.57 -7.77
N LEU A 200 -11.49 -0.21 -8.27
CA LEU A 200 -10.21 -0.38 -7.58
C LEU A 200 -9.32 0.86 -7.65
N HIS A 201 -9.08 1.36 -8.87
CA HIS A 201 -8.20 2.50 -9.12
C HIS A 201 -8.96 3.83 -9.00
N LEU A 202 -8.23 4.88 -8.64
CA LEU A 202 -8.82 6.21 -8.49
C LEU A 202 -8.83 6.97 -9.81
N MET A 203 -9.91 7.74 -10.02
CA MET A 203 -9.98 8.84 -10.96
C MET A 203 -9.51 10.14 -10.27
N GLY A 204 -9.36 11.21 -11.04
CA GLY A 204 -8.89 12.51 -10.55
C GLY A 204 -9.63 13.02 -9.31
N ALA A 205 -10.96 12.86 -9.23
CA ALA A 205 -11.75 13.23 -8.07
C ALA A 205 -11.31 12.48 -6.80
N GLY A 206 -11.01 11.17 -6.91
CA GLY A 206 -10.51 10.37 -5.80
C GLY A 206 -9.10 10.81 -5.37
N TYR A 207 -8.22 11.16 -6.30
CA TYR A 207 -6.90 11.72 -5.97
C TYR A 207 -6.99 13.06 -5.26
N LEU A 208 -7.95 13.92 -5.60
CA LEU A 208 -8.19 15.18 -4.88
C LEU A 208 -8.65 14.95 -3.43
N VAL A 209 -9.49 13.93 -3.19
CA VAL A 209 -9.88 13.52 -1.84
C VAL A 209 -8.66 13.01 -1.06
N TRP A 210 -7.87 12.14 -1.67
CA TRP A 210 -6.64 11.62 -1.06
C TRP A 210 -5.66 12.77 -0.73
N LYS A 211 -5.41 13.66 -1.69
CA LYS A 211 -4.58 14.85 -1.47
C LYS A 211 -5.05 15.66 -0.26
N LYS A 212 -6.35 15.94 -0.15
CA LYS A 212 -6.91 16.73 0.95
C LYS A 212 -6.63 16.10 2.33
N VAL A 213 -6.64 14.78 2.43
CA VAL A 213 -6.26 14.07 3.67
C VAL A 213 -4.77 14.25 3.96
N ILE A 214 -3.93 14.12 2.93
CA ILE A 214 -2.47 14.21 3.07
C ILE A 214 -1.99 15.63 3.35
N ASP A 215 -2.69 16.67 2.90
CA ASP A 215 -2.31 18.09 3.08
C ASP A 215 -2.01 18.45 4.55
N GLU A 216 -2.68 17.79 5.52
CA GLU A 216 -2.45 17.99 6.95
C GLU A 216 -1.05 17.55 7.41
N TYR A 217 -0.43 16.62 6.70
CA TYR A 217 0.86 15.99 7.00
C TYR A 217 2.02 16.52 6.13
N MET A 218 1.76 17.43 5.21
CA MET A 218 2.77 17.94 4.25
C MET A 218 3.66 19.04 4.82
N LYS A 219 3.32 19.61 5.95
CA LYS A 219 4.04 20.72 6.61
C LYS A 219 5.40 20.31 7.15
#